data_b5a42879494cafa9de44cde6b177fc9a
#
_entry.id   b5a42879494cafa9de44cde6b177fc9a
#
_cell.length_a   1.000
_cell.length_b   1.000
_cell.length_c   1.000
_cell.angle_alpha   90.00
_cell.angle_beta   90.00
_cell.angle_gamma   90.00
#
_symmetry.space_group_name_H-M   'P 1'
#
loop_
_entity.id
_entity.type
_entity.pdbx_description
1 polymer ?
#
loop_
_entity_poly.entity_id
_entity_poly.type
_entity_poly.pdbx_seq_one_letter_code
_entity_poly.pdbx_strand_id
1 'polypeptide(L)'
;TVLPRELAGGEPLPEKPLLITFDDGYRSNYELLFPLLQAYQMKAVVSIMVYMQDVSADNFLSWDMCREMADSGLVEIGSHAYSLHNLGDLGGNFDPGGINGIQRDPEESDSAFEARVLGDIQKSHDRIAQEVGQPVTFFAYPFGITEPDAEAFVHELFPVTAVTRHGTAD
;
A
#
# COMPACT_ATOMS: atom_id res chain seq x y z
N THR A 1 -11.61 15.12 4.12
CA THR A 1 -10.51 14.20 3.78
C THR A 1 -10.43 14.02 2.27
N VAL A 2 -9.26 13.63 1.77
CA VAL A 2 -8.97 13.43 0.34
C VAL A 2 -8.43 12.03 0.12
N LEU A 3 -8.54 11.54 -1.12
CA LEU A 3 -7.93 10.29 -1.58
C LEU A 3 -6.60 10.57 -2.30
N PRO A 4 -5.68 9.60 -2.35
CA PRO A 4 -4.43 9.74 -3.10
C PRO A 4 -4.63 10.13 -4.56
N ARG A 5 -5.61 9.55 -5.26
CA ARG A 5 -5.94 9.92 -6.65
C ARG A 5 -6.37 11.38 -6.83
N GLU A 6 -6.96 12.00 -5.80
CA GLU A 6 -7.32 13.42 -5.83
C GLU A 6 -6.07 14.30 -5.67
N LEU A 7 -5.07 13.86 -4.89
CA LEU A 7 -3.78 14.52 -4.80
C LEU A 7 -3.01 14.44 -6.14
N ALA A 8 -3.00 13.27 -6.76
CA ALA A 8 -2.31 13.03 -8.02
C ALA A 8 -3.00 13.68 -9.23
N GLY A 9 -4.32 13.87 -9.17
CA GLY A 9 -5.13 14.32 -10.30
C GLY A 9 -5.03 15.81 -10.63
N GLY A 10 -4.39 16.62 -9.78
CA GLY A 10 -4.25 18.06 -9.99
C GLY A 10 -5.54 18.86 -9.83
N GLU A 11 -6.60 18.25 -9.35
CA GLU A 11 -7.86 18.94 -9.05
C GLU A 11 -7.70 19.86 -7.82
N PRO A 12 -8.50 20.94 -7.73
CA PRO A 12 -8.45 21.83 -6.58
C PRO A 12 -8.75 21.08 -5.28
N LEU A 13 -7.81 21.07 -4.37
CA LEU A 13 -7.97 20.48 -3.04
C LEU A 13 -8.68 21.45 -2.08
N PRO A 14 -9.32 20.94 -1.01
CA PRO A 14 -9.84 21.79 0.06
C PRO A 14 -8.69 22.57 0.73
N GLU A 15 -9.01 23.71 1.35
CA GLU A 15 -8.01 24.59 2.00
C GLU A 15 -7.09 23.85 2.98
N LYS A 16 -7.59 22.83 3.66
CA LYS A 16 -6.85 21.99 4.61
C LYS A 16 -7.06 20.52 4.26
N PRO A 17 -6.36 20.01 3.24
CA PRO A 17 -6.50 18.62 2.85
C PRO A 17 -5.92 17.71 3.93
N LEU A 18 -6.63 16.64 4.25
CA LEU A 18 -6.17 15.58 5.15
C LEU A 18 -6.27 14.24 4.44
N LEU A 19 -5.14 13.58 4.25
CA LEU A 19 -5.06 12.18 3.82
C LEU A 19 -5.02 11.28 5.05
N ILE A 20 -5.93 10.33 5.15
CA ILE A 20 -5.96 9.31 6.21
C ILE A 20 -5.47 8.00 5.59
N THR A 21 -4.47 7.38 6.20
CA THR A 21 -3.86 6.14 5.72
C THR A 21 -3.96 5.02 6.74
N PHE A 22 -4.18 3.81 6.26
CA PHE A 22 -4.11 2.57 7.04
C PHE A 22 -3.27 1.57 6.25
N ASP A 23 -2.37 0.89 6.94
CA ASP A 23 -1.48 -0.10 6.33
C ASP A 23 -1.95 -1.53 6.61
N ASP A 24 -1.28 -2.50 5.99
CA ASP A 24 -1.43 -3.96 6.11
C ASP A 24 -2.72 -4.56 5.52
N GLY A 25 -3.83 -3.86 5.50
CA GLY A 25 -5.09 -4.38 4.98
C GLY A 25 -5.77 -5.41 5.89
N TYR A 26 -5.73 -5.20 7.21
CA TYR A 26 -6.44 -6.06 8.16
C TYR A 26 -7.97 -6.02 7.96
N ARG A 27 -8.64 -7.14 8.24
CA ARG A 27 -10.10 -7.27 8.19
C ARG A 27 -10.83 -6.21 9.01
N SER A 28 -10.24 -5.74 10.11
CA SER A 28 -10.77 -4.65 10.92
C SER A 28 -10.94 -3.33 10.17
N ASN A 29 -10.23 -3.13 9.06
CA ASN A 29 -10.44 -1.96 8.18
C ASN A 29 -11.84 -2.02 7.52
N TYR A 30 -12.36 -3.21 7.23
CA TYR A 30 -13.72 -3.37 6.73
C TYR A 30 -14.75 -3.36 7.87
N GLU A 31 -14.51 -4.13 8.94
CA GLU A 31 -15.50 -4.35 9.98
C GLU A 31 -15.70 -3.16 10.92
N LEU A 32 -14.63 -2.37 11.17
CA LEU A 32 -14.66 -1.26 12.14
C LEU A 32 -14.45 0.10 11.48
N LEU A 33 -13.42 0.24 10.62
CA LEU A 33 -13.11 1.53 10.02
C LEU A 33 -14.14 1.92 8.95
N PHE A 34 -14.49 1.03 8.03
CA PHE A 34 -15.35 1.37 6.89
C PHE A 34 -16.73 1.90 7.32
N PRO A 35 -17.44 1.32 8.30
CA PRO A 35 -18.67 1.92 8.83
C PRO A 35 -18.50 3.32 9.40
N LEU A 36 -17.36 3.62 10.03
CA LEU A 36 -17.05 4.97 10.52
C LEU A 36 -16.83 5.94 9.37
N LEU A 37 -16.07 5.55 8.34
CA LEU A 37 -15.88 6.38 7.14
C LEU A 37 -17.23 6.71 6.48
N GLN A 38 -18.14 5.73 6.39
CA GLN A 38 -19.49 5.94 5.87
C GLN A 38 -20.32 6.90 6.75
N ALA A 39 -20.30 6.69 8.07
CA ALA A 39 -21.07 7.52 9.01
C ALA A 39 -20.63 8.99 9.01
N TYR A 40 -19.32 9.23 8.89
CA TYR A 40 -18.75 10.58 8.90
C TYR A 40 -18.48 11.15 7.50
N GLN A 41 -18.77 10.40 6.43
CA GLN A 41 -18.47 10.77 5.04
C GLN A 41 -17.00 11.16 4.86
N MET A 42 -16.10 10.41 5.51
CA MET A 42 -14.67 10.62 5.44
C MET A 42 -14.02 9.65 4.45
N LYS A 43 -12.95 10.12 3.82
CA LYS A 43 -12.16 9.33 2.87
C LYS A 43 -10.87 8.84 3.52
N ALA A 44 -10.41 7.66 3.11
CA ALA A 44 -9.13 7.08 3.53
C ALA A 44 -8.53 6.22 2.42
N VAL A 45 -7.23 5.93 2.52
CA VAL A 45 -6.58 4.88 1.74
C VAL A 45 -6.20 3.73 2.67
N VAL A 46 -6.39 2.51 2.18
CA VAL A 46 -5.96 1.28 2.86
C VAL A 46 -4.93 0.60 1.97
N SER A 47 -3.67 0.58 2.40
CA SER A 47 -2.56 -0.08 1.70
C SER A 47 -2.50 -1.54 2.11
N ILE A 48 -2.63 -2.44 1.16
CA ILE A 48 -2.74 -3.87 1.43
C ILE A 48 -1.44 -4.62 1.09
N MET A 49 -1.10 -5.61 1.90
CA MET A 49 -0.10 -6.63 1.57
C MET A 49 -0.76 -7.67 0.65
N VAL A 50 -0.64 -7.49 -0.66
CA VAL A 50 -1.44 -8.17 -1.67
C VAL A 50 -1.39 -9.70 -1.57
N TYR A 51 -0.26 -10.28 -1.15
CA TYR A 51 -0.15 -11.71 -0.90
C TYR A 51 -1.20 -12.23 0.09
N MET A 52 -1.57 -11.45 1.10
CA MET A 52 -2.56 -11.86 2.12
C MET A 52 -3.96 -12.02 1.54
N GLN A 53 -4.33 -11.19 0.58
CA GLN A 53 -5.60 -11.31 -0.13
C GLN A 53 -5.60 -12.51 -1.07
N ASP A 54 -4.49 -12.74 -1.78
CA ASP A 54 -4.37 -13.88 -2.72
C ASP A 54 -4.43 -15.25 -2.03
N VAL A 55 -3.90 -15.37 -0.81
CA VAL A 55 -3.99 -16.60 -0.01
C VAL A 55 -5.23 -16.66 0.88
N SER A 56 -6.09 -15.65 0.83
CA SER A 56 -7.31 -15.56 1.64
C SER A 56 -7.05 -15.69 3.14
N ALA A 57 -6.04 -14.96 3.64
CA ALA A 57 -5.65 -15.01 5.05
C ALA A 57 -6.77 -14.45 5.95
N ASP A 58 -7.18 -15.21 6.97
CA ASP A 58 -8.39 -14.97 7.78
C ASP A 58 -8.49 -13.59 8.44
N ASN A 59 -7.36 -13.01 8.84
CA ASN A 59 -7.33 -11.72 9.53
C ASN A 59 -7.20 -10.51 8.60
N PHE A 60 -7.19 -10.73 7.29
CA PHE A 60 -7.01 -9.70 6.28
C PHE A 60 -8.27 -9.47 5.45
N LEU A 61 -8.30 -8.36 4.71
CA LEU A 61 -9.37 -8.06 3.77
C LEU A 61 -9.43 -9.14 2.68
N SER A 62 -10.63 -9.54 2.30
CA SER A 62 -10.83 -10.29 1.06
C SER A 62 -10.89 -9.32 -0.13
N TRP A 63 -10.70 -9.84 -1.35
CA TRP A 63 -10.88 -9.04 -2.56
C TRP A 63 -12.31 -8.47 -2.69
N ASP A 64 -13.34 -9.21 -2.24
CA ASP A 64 -14.72 -8.70 -2.21
C ASP A 64 -14.86 -7.49 -1.29
N MET A 65 -14.26 -7.52 -0.10
CA MET A 65 -14.24 -6.39 0.82
C MET A 65 -13.50 -5.19 0.22
N CYS A 66 -12.35 -5.42 -0.44
CA CYS A 66 -11.61 -4.37 -1.12
C CYS A 66 -12.47 -3.68 -2.21
N ARG A 67 -13.17 -4.47 -3.03
CA ARG A 67 -14.07 -3.94 -4.07
C ARG A 67 -15.19 -3.11 -3.47
N GLU A 68 -15.90 -3.63 -2.46
CA GLU A 68 -17.01 -2.91 -1.80
C GLU A 68 -16.55 -1.57 -1.20
N MET A 69 -15.40 -1.57 -0.50
CA MET A 69 -14.81 -0.34 0.06
C MET A 69 -14.47 0.66 -1.06
N ALA A 70 -13.86 0.22 -2.13
CA ALA A 70 -13.47 1.06 -3.24
C ALA A 70 -14.69 1.62 -4.02
N ASP A 71 -15.71 0.79 -4.26
CA ASP A 71 -16.95 1.17 -4.96
C ASP A 71 -17.77 2.21 -4.17
N SER A 72 -17.58 2.30 -2.86
CA SER A 72 -18.20 3.35 -2.04
C SER A 72 -17.73 4.77 -2.40
N GLY A 73 -16.57 4.90 -3.06
CA GLY A 73 -15.92 6.18 -3.33
C GLY A 73 -15.24 6.83 -2.10
N LEU A 74 -15.33 6.20 -0.93
CA LEU A 74 -14.72 6.69 0.33
C LEU A 74 -13.34 6.08 0.58
N VAL A 75 -13.05 4.92 -0.02
CA VAL A 75 -11.78 4.23 0.19
C VAL A 75 -11.04 4.04 -1.12
N GLU A 76 -9.75 4.28 -1.12
CA GLU A 76 -8.83 3.85 -2.15
C GLU A 76 -8.01 2.66 -1.62
N ILE A 77 -7.85 1.63 -2.43
CA ILE A 77 -6.98 0.51 -2.11
C ILE A 77 -5.60 0.81 -2.69
N GLY A 78 -4.65 1.02 -1.80
CA GLY A 78 -3.24 1.26 -2.11
C GLY A 78 -2.41 -0.01 -1.96
N SER A 79 -1.15 0.07 -2.38
CA SER A 79 -0.18 -1.02 -2.24
C SER A 79 0.69 -0.86 -0.97
N HIS A 80 0.91 -1.98 -0.30
CA HIS A 80 1.94 -2.17 0.74
C HIS A 80 2.89 -3.30 0.32
N ALA A 81 3.28 -3.30 -0.97
CA ALA A 81 3.98 -4.37 -1.69
C ALA A 81 3.15 -5.66 -1.85
N TYR A 82 3.64 -6.60 -2.65
CA TYR A 82 3.01 -7.92 -2.76
C TYR A 82 3.42 -8.82 -1.59
N SER A 83 4.73 -9.03 -1.38
CA SER A 83 5.28 -9.92 -0.34
C SER A 83 6.60 -9.42 0.28
N LEU A 84 6.98 -8.15 0.06
CA LEU A 84 8.21 -7.58 0.63
C LEU A 84 8.07 -7.21 2.12
N HIS A 85 6.85 -7.19 2.65
CA HIS A 85 6.66 -7.12 4.08
C HIS A 85 7.20 -8.42 4.71
N ASN A 86 8.01 -8.34 5.75
CA ASN A 86 8.55 -9.53 6.37
C ASN A 86 7.44 -10.39 6.96
N LEU A 87 7.12 -11.49 6.29
CA LEU A 87 6.08 -12.43 6.72
C LEU A 87 6.37 -13.11 8.07
N GLY A 88 7.63 -13.06 8.55
CA GLY A 88 7.99 -13.48 9.90
C GLY A 88 7.23 -12.71 10.98
N ASP A 89 6.85 -11.45 10.70
CA ASP A 89 6.11 -10.61 11.65
C ASP A 89 4.64 -11.01 11.80
N LEU A 90 4.11 -11.81 10.89
CA LEU A 90 2.71 -12.25 10.86
C LEU A 90 2.44 -13.59 11.57
N GLY A 91 3.32 -13.98 12.49
CA GLY A 91 3.20 -15.21 13.29
C GLY A 91 4.40 -16.15 13.20
N GLY A 92 5.43 -15.75 12.45
CA GLY A 92 6.75 -16.41 12.44
C GLY A 92 7.73 -15.72 13.39
N ASN A 93 8.91 -16.30 13.53
CA ASN A 93 9.98 -15.66 14.27
C ASN A 93 10.47 -14.43 13.49
N PHE A 94 10.35 -13.25 14.09
CA PHE A 94 10.97 -12.04 13.59
C PHE A 94 12.48 -12.27 13.45
N ASP A 95 13.01 -12.15 12.25
CA ASP A 95 14.45 -12.15 12.00
C ASP A 95 14.94 -10.70 11.91
N PRO A 96 15.50 -10.13 12.99
CA PRO A 96 15.99 -8.76 12.99
C PRO A 96 17.22 -8.56 12.08
N GLY A 97 17.81 -9.64 11.59
CA GLY A 97 18.89 -9.62 10.60
C GLY A 97 18.41 -9.86 9.16
N GLY A 98 17.11 -10.14 8.98
CA GLY A 98 16.51 -10.36 7.66
C GLY A 98 16.38 -9.06 6.87
N ILE A 99 16.38 -9.19 5.55
CA ILE A 99 16.11 -8.06 4.65
C ILE A 99 14.64 -7.78 4.70
N ASN A 100 14.29 -6.62 5.23
CA ASN A 100 12.92 -6.18 5.34
C ASN A 100 12.53 -5.31 4.13
N GLY A 101 11.41 -5.66 3.53
CA GLY A 101 10.77 -4.83 2.52
C GLY A 101 11.64 -4.62 1.28
N ILE A 102 11.75 -3.37 0.90
CA ILE A 102 12.33 -2.92 -0.35
C ILE A 102 13.88 -2.83 -0.34
N GLN A 103 14.53 -3.03 0.82
CA GLN A 103 15.97 -2.84 0.97
C GLN A 103 16.78 -3.80 0.09
N ARG A 104 17.88 -3.27 -0.45
CA ARG A 104 18.87 -4.05 -1.20
C ARG A 104 19.74 -4.89 -0.25
N ASP A 105 19.91 -6.16 -0.57
CA ASP A 105 20.96 -6.99 0.03
C ASP A 105 22.34 -6.55 -0.52
N PRO A 106 23.34 -6.30 0.34
CA PRO A 106 24.69 -5.94 -0.10
C PRO A 106 25.35 -6.96 -1.05
N GLU A 107 24.95 -8.23 -1.00
CA GLU A 107 25.46 -9.30 -1.85
C GLU A 107 24.58 -9.55 -3.09
N GLU A 108 23.48 -8.83 -3.22
CA GLU A 108 22.52 -9.00 -4.31
C GLU A 108 22.98 -8.30 -5.59
N SER A 109 22.94 -9.01 -6.71
CA SER A 109 23.20 -8.40 -8.01
C SER A 109 22.04 -7.47 -8.42
N ASP A 110 22.30 -6.50 -9.32
CA ASP A 110 21.27 -5.60 -9.83
C ASP A 110 20.08 -6.37 -10.42
N SER A 111 20.35 -7.40 -11.21
CA SER A 111 19.28 -8.22 -11.80
C SER A 111 18.48 -9.02 -10.76
N ALA A 112 19.08 -9.44 -9.65
CA ALA A 112 18.37 -10.11 -8.56
C ALA A 112 17.50 -9.12 -7.78
N PHE A 113 18.03 -7.92 -7.50
CA PHE A 113 17.30 -6.83 -6.88
C PHE A 113 16.08 -6.42 -7.72
N GLU A 114 16.27 -6.16 -9.01
CA GLU A 114 15.20 -5.82 -9.93
C GLU A 114 14.10 -6.91 -9.94
N ALA A 115 14.49 -8.16 -10.08
CA ALA A 115 13.55 -9.27 -10.11
C ALA A 115 12.77 -9.40 -8.79
N ARG A 116 13.43 -9.22 -7.65
CA ARG A 116 12.83 -9.34 -6.32
C ARG A 116 11.99 -8.12 -5.96
N VAL A 117 12.56 -6.92 -6.04
CA VAL A 117 11.91 -5.71 -5.54
C VAL A 117 10.99 -5.09 -6.58
N LEU A 118 11.50 -4.78 -7.78
CA LEU A 118 10.67 -4.14 -8.80
C LEU A 118 9.59 -5.09 -9.30
N GLY A 119 9.90 -6.39 -9.43
CA GLY A 119 8.92 -7.42 -9.79
C GLY A 119 7.79 -7.59 -8.78
N ASP A 120 8.09 -7.51 -7.47
CA ASP A 120 7.09 -7.57 -6.41
C ASP A 120 6.18 -6.34 -6.41
N ILE A 121 6.77 -5.14 -6.51
CA ILE A 121 6.05 -3.86 -6.56
C ILE A 121 5.13 -3.81 -7.78
N GLN A 122 5.62 -4.16 -8.97
CA GLN A 122 4.81 -4.24 -10.19
C GLN A 122 3.66 -5.22 -10.02
N LYS A 123 3.95 -6.40 -9.49
CA LYS A 123 2.94 -7.43 -9.23
C LYS A 123 1.84 -6.93 -8.30
N SER A 124 2.22 -6.20 -7.23
CA SER A 124 1.24 -5.66 -6.28
C SER A 124 0.30 -4.67 -6.98
N HIS A 125 0.85 -3.75 -7.76
CA HIS A 125 0.09 -2.77 -8.54
C HIS A 125 -0.91 -3.46 -9.47
N ASP A 126 -0.42 -4.39 -10.29
CA ASP A 126 -1.24 -5.06 -11.30
C ASP A 126 -2.34 -5.92 -10.69
N ARG A 127 -2.06 -6.60 -9.56
CA ARG A 127 -3.07 -7.39 -8.84
C ARG A 127 -4.18 -6.52 -8.26
N ILE A 128 -3.84 -5.38 -7.63
CA ILE A 128 -4.86 -4.47 -7.11
C ILE A 128 -5.68 -3.89 -8.27
N ALA A 129 -5.04 -3.42 -9.33
CA ALA A 129 -5.73 -2.87 -10.50
C ALA A 129 -6.68 -3.89 -11.13
N GLN A 130 -6.25 -5.15 -11.26
CA GLN A 130 -7.05 -6.24 -11.79
C GLN A 130 -8.27 -6.56 -10.93
N GLU A 131 -8.08 -6.68 -9.62
CA GLU A 131 -9.10 -7.15 -8.69
C GLU A 131 -10.09 -6.04 -8.29
N VAL A 132 -9.60 -4.81 -8.11
CA VAL A 132 -10.43 -3.68 -7.67
C VAL A 132 -11.00 -2.89 -8.85
N GLY A 133 -10.33 -2.90 -9.99
CA GLY A 133 -10.79 -2.22 -11.21
C GLY A 133 -10.70 -0.69 -11.14
N GLN A 134 -9.88 -0.15 -10.23
CA GLN A 134 -9.65 1.29 -10.07
C GLN A 134 -8.16 1.62 -10.20
N PRO A 135 -7.79 2.87 -10.52
CA PRO A 135 -6.39 3.30 -10.50
C PRO A 135 -5.75 3.06 -9.14
N VAL A 136 -4.52 2.55 -9.13
CA VAL A 136 -3.73 2.33 -7.93
C VAL A 136 -2.70 3.45 -7.86
N THR A 137 -2.95 4.46 -7.02
CA THR A 137 -2.14 5.69 -7.01
C THR A 137 -1.27 5.84 -5.77
N PHE A 138 -1.38 4.93 -4.81
CA PHE A 138 -0.74 5.05 -3.51
C PHE A 138 0.11 3.83 -3.15
N PHE A 139 1.33 4.10 -2.68
CA PHE A 139 2.24 3.11 -2.13
C PHE A 139 2.71 3.51 -0.73
N ALA A 140 2.40 2.69 0.28
CA ALA A 140 3.02 2.81 1.59
C ALA A 140 4.25 1.90 1.65
N TYR A 141 5.41 2.49 1.98
CA TYR A 141 6.64 1.70 2.11
C TYR A 141 6.58 0.80 3.34
N PRO A 142 6.76 -0.53 3.21
CA PRO A 142 6.89 -1.42 4.36
C PRO A 142 7.89 -0.89 5.37
N PHE A 143 7.49 -0.78 6.64
CA PHE A 143 8.27 -0.20 7.75
C PHE A 143 8.70 1.27 7.53
N GLY A 144 8.20 1.95 6.51
CA GLY A 144 8.63 3.29 6.11
C GLY A 144 10.04 3.35 5.54
N ILE A 145 10.59 2.22 5.10
CA ILE A 145 11.93 2.10 4.56
C ILE A 145 11.90 2.31 3.05
N THR A 146 12.68 3.28 2.58
CA THR A 146 12.90 3.55 1.16
C THR A 146 14.19 2.93 0.68
N GLU A 147 14.27 2.63 -0.62
CA GLU A 147 15.49 2.16 -1.29
C GLU A 147 15.78 3.04 -2.49
N PRO A 148 16.91 3.78 -2.52
CA PRO A 148 17.20 4.73 -3.59
C PRO A 148 17.15 4.14 -5.00
N ASP A 149 17.57 2.90 -5.15
CA ASP A 149 17.58 2.22 -6.45
C ASP A 149 16.16 1.85 -6.94
N ALA A 150 15.16 1.86 -6.07
CA ALA A 150 13.77 1.58 -6.41
C ALA A 150 12.89 2.84 -6.55
N GLU A 151 13.33 4.00 -6.02
CA GLU A 151 12.50 5.21 -5.92
C GLU A 151 11.91 5.65 -7.27
N ALA A 152 12.73 5.73 -8.30
CA ALA A 152 12.28 6.16 -9.63
C ALA A 152 11.17 5.24 -10.18
N PHE A 153 11.31 3.93 -9.99
CA PHE A 153 10.33 2.95 -10.42
C PHE A 153 9.04 3.01 -9.59
N VAL A 154 9.16 3.17 -8.26
CA VAL A 154 7.99 3.31 -7.39
C VAL A 154 7.18 4.55 -7.79
N HIS A 155 7.84 5.69 -8.03
CA HIS A 155 7.17 6.92 -8.44
C HIS A 155 6.60 6.89 -9.87
N GLU A 156 7.11 6.00 -10.74
CA GLU A 156 6.50 5.77 -12.06
C GLU A 156 5.13 5.08 -11.92
N LEU A 157 5.00 4.14 -10.98
CA LEU A 157 3.77 3.38 -10.75
C LEU A 157 2.78 4.09 -9.81
N PHE A 158 3.31 4.75 -8.76
CA PHE A 158 2.50 5.32 -7.69
C PHE A 158 2.86 6.80 -7.50
N PRO A 159 2.03 7.72 -7.98
CA PRO A 159 2.29 9.16 -7.87
C PRO A 159 2.25 9.69 -6.43
N VAL A 160 1.70 8.94 -5.49
CA VAL A 160 1.65 9.30 -4.06
C VAL A 160 2.23 8.17 -3.22
N THR A 161 3.21 8.50 -2.39
CA THR A 161 3.85 7.53 -1.51
C THR A 161 3.82 7.99 -0.04
N ALA A 162 3.94 7.05 0.89
CA ALA A 162 4.04 7.34 2.32
C ALA A 162 5.17 6.57 3.00
N VAL A 163 5.81 7.27 3.93
CA VAL A 163 6.84 6.75 4.83
C VAL A 163 6.51 7.10 6.27
N THR A 164 7.20 6.50 7.24
CA THR A 164 6.97 6.78 8.68
C THR A 164 7.78 7.96 9.22
N ARG A 165 8.56 8.64 8.37
CA ARG A 165 9.34 9.82 8.75
C ARG A 165 8.51 11.10 8.66
N HIS A 166 8.76 12.04 9.59
CA HIS A 166 8.17 13.38 9.50
C HIS A 166 8.82 14.18 8.35
N GLY A 167 8.01 14.86 7.57
CA GLY A 167 8.42 15.72 6.48
C GLY A 167 7.59 15.50 5.23
N THR A 168 7.86 16.29 4.21
CA THR A 168 7.39 16.07 2.85
C THR A 168 8.55 15.48 2.05
N ALA A 169 8.27 14.56 1.15
CA ALA A 169 9.21 14.22 0.08
C ALA A 169 9.27 15.42 -0.89
N ASP A 170 10.48 15.79 -1.25
CA ASP A 170 10.73 16.85 -2.24
C ASP A 170 10.41 16.35 -3.66
#